data_3347655654a194973948bc62fc2cc5a1
#
_entry.id   3347655654a194973948bc62fc2cc5a1
#
_cell.length_a   1.000
_cell.length_b   1.000
_cell.length_c   1.000
_cell.angle_alpha   90.00
_cell.angle_beta   90.00
_cell.angle_gamma   90.00
#
_symmetry.space_group_name_H-M   'P 1'
#
loop_
_entity.id
_entity.type
_entity.pdbx_description
1 polymer ?
#
loop_
_entity_poly.entity_id
_entity_poly.type
_entity_poly.pdbx_seq_one_letter_code
_entity_poly.pdbx_strand_id
1 'polypeptide(L)'
;MSHKFFTHPDQPAAADIIVIGGGPAGTAALWAIERAAPGTRTVLLEQADRLGAGSSTASLENYRTCWPAIPMMKQMKRCVEVLHHADAFLGEGAAQSIHVKQRGYLFCAFNEQQAEGLRRDVQRLQSIGLAHIEYFERDEVARRYPWLGERVIAAKYDPIAGWLDSNALIYQFAKAAPSAQIVLSVPQVSITVHSGRVIGVKTPAGEIAAPNVIIASGANARKVGRTAGVELPLVMRPRQSVTTGQRHPEFPDDAPMIIGSAPHPHVRPEAGTGAIFGWEYAWNNKRARNLGHDVGDAPADALIDPIFPLAPLKDPRFPSMAALLLARQFGHADGEGFAHPNYMRGLHHNIGYYVSRDHTVAIRPDGTPYESERALIDAVPGVDGLYASVAHVGHGVMTSPAAGEIIASKVLGLPLTDPDFAAFGYDALYVEYDEAVL
;
A
#
# COMPACT_ATOMS: atom_id res chain seq x y z
N MET A 1 26.73 12.06 -12.60
CA MET A 1 25.53 11.22 -12.46
C MET A 1 25.04 10.92 -13.87
N SER A 2 25.15 9.69 -14.33
CA SER A 2 24.73 9.31 -15.69
C SER A 2 23.21 9.42 -15.79
N HIS A 3 22.74 9.83 -16.96
CA HIS A 3 21.36 10.10 -17.34
C HIS A 3 20.42 8.88 -17.11
N LYS A 4 19.96 8.70 -15.88
CA LYS A 4 19.03 7.64 -15.50
C LYS A 4 17.57 8.05 -15.73
N PHE A 5 17.29 9.34 -15.57
CA PHE A 5 15.96 9.92 -15.77
C PHE A 5 15.88 10.60 -17.13
N PHE A 6 14.89 10.22 -17.90
CA PHE A 6 14.56 10.77 -19.19
C PHE A 6 13.17 11.39 -19.11
N THR A 7 12.91 12.38 -19.92
CA THR A 7 11.55 12.92 -20.13
C THR A 7 11.09 12.50 -21.50
N HIS A 8 9.87 12.01 -21.62
CA HIS A 8 9.27 11.76 -22.93
C HIS A 8 9.38 13.04 -23.81
N PRO A 9 9.88 12.99 -25.07
CA PRO A 9 9.98 11.78 -25.91
C PRO A 9 11.35 11.05 -25.89
N ASP A 10 12.31 11.43 -25.08
CA ASP A 10 13.64 10.83 -25.03
C ASP A 10 13.57 9.45 -24.34
N GLN A 11 13.21 8.43 -25.09
CA GLN A 11 13.07 7.05 -24.62
C GLN A 11 14.01 6.10 -25.37
N PRO A 12 14.47 4.99 -24.73
CA PRO A 12 15.28 3.98 -25.40
C PRO A 12 14.46 3.21 -26.43
N ALA A 13 15.13 2.71 -27.48
CA ALA A 13 14.48 1.91 -28.53
C ALA A 13 14.19 0.45 -28.09
N ALA A 14 14.90 -0.07 -27.10
CA ALA A 14 14.75 -1.46 -26.62
C ALA A 14 15.15 -1.64 -25.16
N ALA A 15 14.55 -2.64 -24.54
CA ALA A 15 14.86 -3.11 -23.20
C ALA A 15 14.76 -4.64 -23.11
N ASP A 16 15.25 -5.24 -22.04
CA ASP A 16 14.99 -6.65 -21.71
C ASP A 16 13.69 -6.80 -20.94
N ILE A 17 13.37 -5.78 -20.10
CA ILE A 17 12.14 -5.71 -19.32
C ILE A 17 11.64 -4.26 -19.29
N ILE A 18 10.35 -4.05 -19.56
CA ILE A 18 9.68 -2.77 -19.34
C ILE A 18 8.80 -2.87 -18.10
N VAL A 19 8.87 -1.87 -17.22
CA VAL A 19 8.00 -1.72 -16.06
C VAL A 19 7.07 -0.52 -16.28
N ILE A 20 5.76 -0.71 -16.21
CA ILE A 20 4.78 0.35 -16.40
C ILE A 20 4.23 0.79 -15.03
N GLY A 21 4.61 1.98 -14.58
CA GLY A 21 4.23 2.59 -13.31
C GLY A 21 5.38 2.84 -12.36
N GLY A 22 5.53 4.09 -11.91
CA GLY A 22 6.60 4.58 -11.03
C GLY A 22 6.22 4.66 -9.55
N GLY A 23 5.26 3.84 -9.10
CA GLY A 23 4.93 3.66 -7.70
C GLY A 23 5.88 2.67 -6.98
N PRO A 24 5.62 2.35 -5.69
CA PRO A 24 6.49 1.45 -4.92
C PRO A 24 6.62 0.05 -5.55
N ALA A 25 5.54 -0.50 -6.13
CA ALA A 25 5.59 -1.81 -6.78
C ALA A 25 6.54 -1.82 -7.99
N GLY A 26 6.48 -0.79 -8.86
CA GLY A 26 7.33 -0.71 -10.04
C GLY A 26 8.79 -0.42 -9.71
N THR A 27 9.06 0.50 -8.79
CA THR A 27 10.44 0.83 -8.41
C THR A 27 11.10 -0.28 -7.59
N ALA A 28 10.33 -0.98 -6.73
CA ALA A 28 10.83 -2.18 -6.06
C ALA A 28 11.13 -3.33 -7.04
N ALA A 29 10.34 -3.46 -8.13
CA ALA A 29 10.64 -4.40 -9.20
C ALA A 29 12.00 -4.08 -9.86
N LEU A 30 12.29 -2.81 -10.16
CA LEU A 30 13.61 -2.41 -10.68
C LEU A 30 14.74 -2.80 -9.73
N TRP A 31 14.61 -2.48 -8.45
CA TRP A 31 15.58 -2.81 -7.42
C TRP A 31 15.83 -4.31 -7.32
N ALA A 32 14.77 -5.10 -7.29
CA ALA A 32 14.88 -6.55 -7.14
C ALA A 32 15.47 -7.23 -8.39
N ILE A 33 15.11 -6.76 -9.60
CA ILE A 33 15.69 -7.23 -10.86
C ILE A 33 17.19 -6.92 -10.89
N GLU A 34 17.60 -5.69 -10.56
CA GLU A 34 19.01 -5.31 -10.52
C GLU A 34 19.82 -6.18 -9.55
N ARG A 35 19.25 -6.52 -8.39
CA ARG A 35 19.89 -7.39 -7.40
C ARG A 35 20.00 -8.84 -7.86
N ALA A 36 18.96 -9.37 -8.52
CA ALA A 36 18.91 -10.76 -8.97
C ALA A 36 19.69 -11.00 -10.27
N ALA A 37 19.71 -10.02 -11.16
CA ALA A 37 20.37 -10.08 -12.47
C ALA A 37 20.98 -8.71 -12.81
N PRO A 38 22.12 -8.34 -12.21
CA PRO A 38 22.77 -7.04 -12.44
C PRO A 38 23.06 -6.80 -13.92
N GLY A 39 22.78 -5.57 -14.37
CA GLY A 39 23.00 -5.18 -15.75
C GLY A 39 21.85 -5.51 -16.71
N THR A 40 20.75 -6.10 -16.24
CA THR A 40 19.53 -6.25 -17.03
C THR A 40 19.02 -4.86 -17.47
N ARG A 41 18.81 -4.68 -18.78
CA ARG A 41 18.32 -3.41 -19.33
C ARG A 41 16.83 -3.24 -19.02
N THR A 42 16.53 -2.59 -17.91
CA THR A 42 15.16 -2.29 -17.53
C THR A 42 14.78 -0.85 -17.89
N VAL A 43 13.55 -0.66 -18.37
CA VAL A 43 12.95 0.66 -18.63
C VAL A 43 11.69 0.80 -17.83
N LEU A 44 11.60 1.82 -16.98
CA LEU A 44 10.37 2.16 -16.29
C LEU A 44 9.69 3.34 -16.99
N LEU A 45 8.40 3.21 -17.27
CA LEU A 45 7.55 4.24 -17.86
C LEU A 45 6.57 4.77 -16.82
N GLU A 46 6.62 6.08 -16.55
CA GLU A 46 5.69 6.76 -15.61
C GLU A 46 4.95 7.89 -16.33
N GLN A 47 3.62 7.95 -16.14
CA GLN A 47 2.79 8.97 -16.78
C GLN A 47 2.99 10.38 -16.18
N ALA A 48 3.32 10.46 -14.90
CA ALA A 48 3.57 11.72 -14.22
C ALA A 48 4.99 12.25 -14.48
N ASP A 49 5.22 13.49 -14.12
CA ASP A 49 6.52 14.16 -14.18
C ASP A 49 7.49 13.74 -13.06
N ARG A 50 7.04 12.85 -12.18
CA ARG A 50 7.80 12.33 -11.02
C ARG A 50 7.36 10.91 -10.67
N LEU A 51 8.23 10.19 -9.96
CA LEU A 51 7.88 8.94 -9.31
C LEU A 51 6.94 9.18 -8.11
N GLY A 52 6.19 8.17 -7.71
CA GLY A 52 5.35 8.23 -6.52
C GLY A 52 4.12 9.12 -6.63
N ALA A 53 3.69 9.51 -7.82
CA ALA A 53 2.54 10.39 -8.02
C ALA A 53 1.16 9.74 -7.74
N GLY A 54 1.13 8.46 -7.41
CA GLY A 54 -0.10 7.68 -7.18
C GLY A 54 -0.59 7.67 -5.73
N SER A 55 -1.34 6.61 -5.38
CA SER A 55 -2.02 6.49 -4.08
C SER A 55 -1.09 6.38 -2.87
N SER A 56 0.14 5.89 -3.04
CA SER A 56 1.05 5.62 -1.92
C SER A 56 1.43 6.87 -1.15
N THR A 57 1.70 7.98 -1.85
CA THR A 57 2.04 9.27 -1.23
C THR A 57 0.81 10.05 -0.72
N ALA A 58 -0.40 9.54 -0.94
CA ALA A 58 -1.63 10.06 -0.35
C ALA A 58 -2.10 9.23 0.86
N SER A 59 -1.29 8.27 1.30
CA SER A 59 -1.60 7.33 2.40
C SER A 59 -1.00 7.80 3.73
N LEU A 60 -1.21 6.99 4.79
CA LEU A 60 -0.56 7.20 6.07
C LEU A 60 0.88 6.67 6.12
N GLU A 61 1.33 5.97 5.07
CA GLU A 61 2.70 5.47 4.89
C GLU A 61 3.19 4.54 6.01
N ASN A 62 2.25 3.85 6.66
CA ASN A 62 2.54 2.97 7.78
C ASN A 62 3.07 1.61 7.31
N TYR A 63 3.80 0.94 8.22
CA TYR A 63 4.17 -0.47 8.10
C TYR A 63 3.96 -1.17 9.45
N ARG A 64 3.66 -2.48 9.41
CA ARG A 64 3.43 -3.32 10.59
C ARG A 64 3.69 -4.78 10.27
N THR A 65 3.93 -5.62 11.29
CA THR A 65 4.19 -7.06 11.11
C THR A 65 3.01 -7.94 11.48
N CYS A 66 2.06 -7.43 12.23
CA CYS A 66 0.96 -8.16 12.87
C CYS A 66 -0.15 -8.59 11.88
N TRP A 67 0.20 -9.43 10.90
CA TRP A 67 -0.72 -10.03 9.93
C TRP A 67 -0.94 -11.50 10.24
N PRO A 68 -2.19 -11.96 10.38
CA PRO A 68 -2.48 -13.36 10.70
C PRO A 68 -2.26 -14.31 9.51
N ALA A 69 -2.34 -13.82 8.29
CA ALA A 69 -2.05 -14.59 7.08
C ALA A 69 -0.54 -14.71 6.88
N ILE A 70 0.00 -15.94 6.94
CA ILE A 70 1.44 -16.20 6.89
C ILE A 70 2.13 -15.57 5.66
N PRO A 71 1.62 -15.65 4.42
CA PRO A 71 2.25 -14.99 3.28
C PRO A 71 2.33 -13.47 3.44
N MET A 72 1.27 -12.84 3.95
CA MET A 72 1.24 -11.41 4.23
C MET A 72 2.23 -11.04 5.32
N MET A 73 2.24 -11.78 6.45
CA MET A 73 3.19 -11.59 7.54
C MET A 73 4.64 -11.67 7.04
N LYS A 74 4.96 -12.63 6.18
CA LYS A 74 6.30 -12.78 5.59
C LYS A 74 6.67 -11.60 4.69
N GLN A 75 5.74 -11.09 3.88
CA GLN A 75 5.97 -9.85 3.11
C GLN A 75 6.29 -8.67 4.02
N MET A 76 5.55 -8.52 5.12
CA MET A 76 5.76 -7.42 6.08
C MET A 76 7.10 -7.56 6.81
N LYS A 77 7.46 -8.78 7.25
CA LYS A 77 8.78 -9.05 7.84
C LYS A 77 9.91 -8.69 6.88
N ARG A 78 9.75 -9.03 5.58
CA ARG A 78 10.74 -8.65 4.57
C ARG A 78 10.84 -7.13 4.40
N CYS A 79 9.71 -6.41 4.46
CA CYS A 79 9.72 -4.96 4.46
C CYS A 79 10.51 -4.40 5.64
N VAL A 80 10.18 -4.84 6.85
CA VAL A 80 10.88 -4.41 8.07
C VAL A 80 12.38 -4.66 7.98
N GLU A 81 12.79 -5.82 7.48
CA GLU A 81 14.21 -6.14 7.28
C GLU A 81 14.89 -5.14 6.34
N VAL A 82 14.27 -4.84 5.19
CA VAL A 82 14.81 -3.88 4.21
C VAL A 82 14.86 -2.46 4.81
N LEU A 83 13.83 -2.04 5.53
CA LEU A 83 13.76 -0.70 6.12
C LEU A 83 14.80 -0.52 7.24
N HIS A 84 14.95 -1.50 8.12
CA HIS A 84 15.88 -1.42 9.24
C HIS A 84 17.35 -1.55 8.81
N HIS A 85 17.59 -2.13 7.64
CA HIS A 85 18.91 -2.28 7.04
C HIS A 85 19.01 -1.57 5.69
N ALA A 86 18.34 -0.41 5.56
CA ALA A 86 18.14 0.27 4.28
C ALA A 86 19.46 0.59 3.57
N ASP A 87 20.50 0.98 4.28
CA ASP A 87 21.81 1.28 3.67
C ASP A 87 22.45 0.02 3.04
N ALA A 88 22.26 -1.14 3.64
CA ALA A 88 22.75 -2.42 3.09
C ALA A 88 21.98 -2.87 1.85
N PHE A 89 20.67 -2.59 1.79
CA PHE A 89 19.80 -3.02 0.70
C PHE A 89 19.68 -2.00 -0.44
N LEU A 90 19.70 -0.70 -0.11
CA LEU A 90 19.36 0.38 -1.04
C LEU A 90 20.54 1.33 -1.30
N GLY A 91 21.64 1.18 -0.56
CA GLY A 91 22.84 1.98 -0.67
C GLY A 91 22.98 3.04 0.41
N GLU A 92 24.21 3.53 0.57
CA GLU A 92 24.59 4.50 1.61
C GLU A 92 23.67 5.73 1.63
N GLY A 93 23.22 6.10 2.83
CA GLY A 93 22.32 7.23 3.10
C GLY A 93 20.82 6.93 2.85
N ALA A 94 20.47 5.71 2.48
CA ALA A 94 19.06 5.33 2.27
C ALA A 94 18.26 5.39 3.56
N ALA A 95 18.80 4.89 4.67
CA ALA A 95 18.14 4.93 5.98
C ALA A 95 17.80 6.35 6.41
N GLN A 96 18.73 7.29 6.22
CA GLN A 96 18.51 8.70 6.52
C GLN A 96 17.42 9.32 5.62
N SER A 97 17.44 8.98 4.33
CA SER A 97 16.48 9.53 3.36
C SER A 97 15.05 9.06 3.61
N ILE A 98 14.86 7.78 3.94
CA ILE A 98 13.54 7.17 4.13
C ILE A 98 12.86 7.62 5.43
N HIS A 99 13.63 8.14 6.40
CA HIS A 99 13.11 8.63 7.68
C HIS A 99 12.20 7.62 8.40
N VAL A 100 12.63 6.36 8.51
CA VAL A 100 11.86 5.33 9.21
C VAL A 100 11.66 5.72 10.66
N LYS A 101 10.39 5.83 11.08
CA LYS A 101 9.97 6.10 12.45
C LYS A 101 9.34 4.84 13.03
N GLN A 102 10.14 4.03 13.72
CA GLN A 102 9.63 2.88 14.47
C GLN A 102 9.03 3.38 15.80
N ARG A 103 7.72 3.65 15.79
CA ARG A 103 6.97 4.16 16.95
C ARG A 103 5.93 3.17 17.46
N GLY A 104 5.77 2.07 16.78
CA GLY A 104 4.78 1.06 17.05
C GLY A 104 3.41 1.33 16.44
N TYR A 105 2.54 0.34 16.61
CA TYR A 105 1.15 0.36 16.15
C TYR A 105 0.26 -0.20 17.23
N LEU A 106 -0.74 0.56 17.68
CA LEU A 106 -1.59 0.24 18.80
C LEU A 106 -3.05 0.03 18.33
N PHE A 107 -3.54 -1.18 18.46
CA PHE A 107 -4.93 -1.55 18.20
C PHE A 107 -5.72 -1.50 19.48
N CYS A 108 -6.72 -0.63 19.58
CA CYS A 108 -7.43 -0.34 20.81
C CYS A 108 -8.78 -1.06 20.90
N ALA A 109 -9.08 -1.62 22.06
CA ALA A 109 -10.37 -2.20 22.41
C ALA A 109 -11.16 -1.28 23.36
N PHE A 110 -12.48 -1.25 23.21
CA PHE A 110 -13.41 -0.37 23.94
C PHE A 110 -14.47 -1.14 24.72
N ASN A 111 -14.47 -2.45 24.67
CA ASN A 111 -15.33 -3.35 25.44
C ASN A 111 -14.63 -4.71 25.60
N GLU A 112 -15.15 -5.52 26.53
CA GLU A 112 -14.55 -6.82 26.89
C GLU A 112 -14.49 -7.82 25.72
N GLN A 113 -15.50 -7.81 24.84
CA GLN A 113 -15.51 -8.69 23.68
C GLN A 113 -14.34 -8.36 22.72
N GLN A 114 -14.07 -7.10 22.48
CA GLN A 114 -12.94 -6.63 21.66
C GLN A 114 -11.61 -6.93 22.36
N ALA A 115 -11.52 -6.68 23.67
CA ALA A 115 -10.32 -6.97 24.46
C ALA A 115 -9.95 -8.46 24.38
N GLU A 116 -10.92 -9.35 24.57
CA GLU A 116 -10.72 -10.79 24.44
C GLU A 116 -10.36 -11.21 22.99
N GLY A 117 -10.94 -10.54 21.99
CA GLY A 117 -10.55 -10.70 20.58
C GLY A 117 -9.07 -10.37 20.35
N LEU A 118 -8.60 -9.22 20.84
CA LEU A 118 -7.20 -8.81 20.73
C LEU A 118 -6.27 -9.77 21.49
N ARG A 119 -6.68 -10.28 22.65
CA ARG A 119 -5.87 -11.24 23.43
C ARG A 119 -5.66 -12.54 22.66
N ARG A 120 -6.72 -13.09 22.05
CA ARG A 120 -6.62 -14.28 21.21
C ARG A 120 -5.77 -14.04 19.96
N ASP A 121 -5.90 -12.88 19.34
CA ASP A 121 -5.12 -12.50 18.17
C ASP A 121 -3.62 -12.41 18.52
N VAL A 122 -3.25 -11.78 19.64
CA VAL A 122 -1.86 -11.75 20.12
C VAL A 122 -1.30 -13.16 20.33
N GLN A 123 -2.04 -14.05 21.01
CA GLN A 123 -1.61 -15.44 21.24
C GLN A 123 -1.37 -16.17 19.91
N ARG A 124 -2.26 -15.97 18.94
CA ARG A 124 -2.12 -16.54 17.61
C ARG A 124 -0.92 -15.98 16.85
N LEU A 125 -0.75 -14.65 16.82
CA LEU A 125 0.38 -14.00 16.16
C LEU A 125 1.71 -14.48 16.77
N GLN A 126 1.78 -14.60 18.09
CA GLN A 126 2.96 -15.17 18.78
C GLN A 126 3.21 -16.62 18.37
N SER A 127 2.17 -17.44 18.22
CA SER A 127 2.29 -18.85 17.81
C SER A 127 2.82 -19.02 16.38
N ILE A 128 2.63 -18.05 15.50
CA ILE A 128 3.17 -18.06 14.12
C ILE A 128 4.51 -17.33 14.00
N GLY A 129 5.18 -17.01 15.12
CA GLY A 129 6.54 -16.46 15.13
C GLY A 129 6.64 -14.94 15.26
N LEU A 130 5.59 -14.25 15.71
CA LEU A 130 5.57 -12.83 16.03
C LEU A 130 5.61 -12.62 17.55
N ALA A 131 6.62 -13.18 18.24
CA ALA A 131 6.76 -13.16 19.68
C ALA A 131 6.85 -11.74 20.29
N HIS A 132 7.15 -10.73 19.49
CA HIS A 132 7.25 -9.33 19.90
C HIS A 132 5.89 -8.62 20.03
N ILE A 133 4.79 -9.20 19.52
CA ILE A 133 3.47 -8.61 19.66
C ILE A 133 3.01 -8.71 21.10
N GLU A 134 2.59 -7.59 21.68
CA GLU A 134 2.21 -7.47 23.08
C GLU A 134 0.70 -7.22 23.23
N TYR A 135 0.16 -7.64 24.37
CA TYR A 135 -1.20 -7.30 24.81
C TYR A 135 -1.13 -6.49 26.09
N PHE A 136 -1.86 -5.37 26.14
CA PHE A 136 -1.92 -4.50 27.31
C PHE A 136 -3.34 -4.48 27.88
N GLU A 137 -3.43 -4.70 29.19
CA GLU A 137 -4.64 -4.47 29.97
C GLU A 137 -4.85 -2.97 30.23
N ARG A 138 -6.03 -2.60 30.72
CA ARG A 138 -6.45 -1.20 30.99
C ARG A 138 -5.40 -0.39 31.74
N ASP A 139 -4.90 -0.92 32.86
CA ASP A 139 -3.95 -0.20 33.70
C ASP A 139 -2.62 0.07 33.00
N GLU A 140 -2.19 -0.88 32.19
CA GLU A 140 -0.97 -0.73 31.39
C GLU A 140 -1.17 0.29 30.26
N VAL A 141 -2.32 0.29 29.60
CA VAL A 141 -2.68 1.30 28.59
C VAL A 141 -2.68 2.69 29.21
N ALA A 142 -3.38 2.87 30.34
CA ALA A 142 -3.46 4.15 31.03
C ALA A 142 -2.09 4.66 31.51
N ARG A 143 -1.22 3.74 31.96
CA ARG A 143 0.13 4.07 32.39
C ARG A 143 1.05 4.48 31.25
N ARG A 144 0.98 3.76 30.10
CA ARG A 144 1.86 4.01 28.94
C ARG A 144 1.38 5.18 28.08
N TYR A 145 0.07 5.33 27.96
CA TYR A 145 -0.56 6.26 27.04
C TYR A 145 -1.61 7.14 27.76
N PRO A 146 -1.19 7.97 28.74
CA PRO A 146 -2.13 8.79 29.56
C PRO A 146 -2.92 9.83 28.73
N TRP A 147 -2.51 10.08 27.49
CA TRP A 147 -3.20 10.91 26.53
C TRP A 147 -4.35 10.19 25.78
N LEU A 148 -4.50 8.87 25.95
CA LEU A 148 -5.68 8.13 25.50
C LEU A 148 -6.80 8.23 26.55
N GLY A 149 -8.02 8.46 26.06
CA GLY A 149 -9.20 8.53 26.92
C GLY A 149 -9.58 7.20 27.57
N GLU A 150 -10.35 7.28 28.63
CA GLU A 150 -10.71 6.18 29.57
C GLU A 150 -11.52 5.06 28.92
N ARG A 151 -12.00 5.28 27.69
CA ARG A 151 -12.76 4.28 26.92
C ARG A 151 -11.88 3.16 26.37
N VAL A 152 -10.57 3.40 26.23
CA VAL A 152 -9.63 2.36 25.81
C VAL A 152 -9.34 1.45 26.97
N ILE A 153 -9.81 0.20 26.91
CA ILE A 153 -9.71 -0.77 28.03
C ILE A 153 -8.66 -1.83 27.82
N ALA A 154 -8.17 -2.00 26.61
CA ALA A 154 -7.07 -2.91 26.29
C ALA A 154 -6.46 -2.53 24.95
N ALA A 155 -5.27 -3.04 24.64
CA ALA A 155 -4.64 -2.85 23.36
C ALA A 155 -3.75 -4.03 22.95
N LYS A 156 -3.68 -4.27 21.63
CA LYS A 156 -2.62 -5.04 20.97
C LYS A 156 -1.57 -4.06 20.46
N TYR A 157 -0.29 -4.35 20.69
CA TYR A 157 0.82 -3.48 20.30
C TYR A 157 1.86 -4.22 19.46
N ASP A 158 2.19 -3.65 18.31
CA ASP A 158 3.32 -4.08 17.48
C ASP A 158 4.46 -3.06 17.61
N PRO A 159 5.51 -3.34 18.43
CA PRO A 159 6.60 -2.40 18.68
C PRO A 159 7.54 -2.20 17.49
N ILE A 160 7.52 -3.11 16.52
CA ILE A 160 8.38 -3.03 15.33
C ILE A 160 7.76 -2.13 14.26
N ALA A 161 6.46 -1.96 14.30
CA ALA A 161 5.69 -1.14 13.37
C ALA A 161 6.03 0.36 13.45
N GLY A 162 5.60 1.10 12.45
CA GLY A 162 5.80 2.54 12.37
C GLY A 162 5.38 3.11 11.04
N TRP A 163 6.07 4.15 10.61
CA TRP A 163 5.86 4.79 9.32
C TRP A 163 7.16 5.33 8.73
N LEU A 164 7.11 5.79 7.51
CA LEU A 164 8.27 6.22 6.73
C LEU A 164 7.88 7.28 5.71
N ASP A 165 8.85 7.88 5.04
CA ASP A 165 8.64 8.66 3.83
C ASP A 165 8.56 7.71 2.63
N SER A 166 7.35 7.44 2.15
CA SER A 166 7.10 6.52 1.04
C SER A 166 7.66 7.05 -0.28
N ASN A 167 7.68 8.37 -0.46
CA ASN A 167 8.25 8.96 -1.66
C ASN A 167 9.77 8.77 -1.70
N ALA A 168 10.43 9.00 -0.57
CA ALA A 168 11.87 8.73 -0.45
C ALA A 168 12.18 7.25 -0.69
N LEU A 169 11.39 6.31 -0.14
CA LEU A 169 11.56 4.87 -0.38
C LEU A 169 11.47 4.54 -1.88
N ILE A 170 10.49 5.08 -2.59
CA ILE A 170 10.32 4.91 -4.04
C ILE A 170 11.57 5.36 -4.80
N TYR A 171 12.12 6.52 -4.46
CA TYR A 171 13.34 7.03 -5.07
C TYR A 171 14.58 6.24 -4.69
N GLN A 172 14.67 5.70 -3.47
CA GLN A 172 15.78 4.84 -3.06
C GLN A 172 15.77 3.50 -3.81
N PHE A 173 14.62 2.87 -4.04
CA PHE A 173 14.53 1.72 -4.93
C PHE A 173 15.02 2.05 -6.34
N ALA A 174 14.54 3.15 -6.90
CA ALA A 174 15.00 3.60 -8.20
C ALA A 174 16.51 3.84 -8.23
N LYS A 175 17.08 4.48 -7.22
CA LYS A 175 18.53 4.72 -7.08
C LYS A 175 19.34 3.41 -6.99
N ALA A 176 18.81 2.41 -6.29
CA ALA A 176 19.44 1.12 -6.07
C ALA A 176 19.39 0.17 -7.30
N ALA A 177 18.81 0.62 -8.42
CA ALA A 177 18.81 -0.10 -9.70
C ALA A 177 19.58 0.72 -10.76
N PRO A 178 20.94 0.78 -10.73
CA PRO A 178 21.73 1.69 -11.58
C PRO A 178 21.61 1.40 -13.08
N SER A 179 21.30 0.17 -13.49
CA SER A 179 21.11 -0.21 -14.89
C SER A 179 19.75 0.19 -15.47
N ALA A 180 18.79 0.59 -14.61
CA ALA A 180 17.47 0.95 -15.05
C ALA A 180 17.43 2.37 -15.66
N GLN A 181 16.63 2.54 -16.71
CA GLN A 181 16.28 3.83 -17.29
C GLN A 181 14.85 4.19 -16.93
N ILE A 182 14.60 5.41 -16.50
CA ILE A 182 13.30 5.87 -16.04
C ILE A 182 12.82 6.99 -16.96
N VAL A 183 11.71 6.77 -17.64
CA VAL A 183 11.09 7.75 -18.55
C VAL A 183 9.83 8.30 -17.88
N LEU A 184 9.86 9.58 -17.58
CA LEU A 184 8.77 10.33 -16.95
C LEU A 184 7.91 11.03 -18.02
N SER A 185 6.73 11.48 -17.59
CA SER A 185 5.78 12.23 -18.45
C SER A 185 5.34 11.45 -19.69
N VAL A 186 5.20 10.13 -19.58
CA VAL A 186 4.70 9.27 -20.66
C VAL A 186 3.16 9.25 -20.59
N PRO A 187 2.45 10.02 -21.41
CA PRO A 187 1.02 10.26 -21.21
C PRO A 187 0.15 9.05 -21.51
N GLN A 188 0.67 8.13 -22.32
CA GLN A 188 -0.05 6.93 -22.75
C GLN A 188 0.93 5.82 -23.09
N VAL A 189 0.57 4.60 -22.70
CA VAL A 189 1.27 3.37 -23.06
C VAL A 189 0.30 2.35 -23.64
N SER A 190 0.77 1.55 -24.57
CA SER A 190 0.02 0.41 -25.15
C SER A 190 0.97 -0.76 -25.30
N ILE A 191 0.66 -1.88 -24.68
CA ILE A 191 1.47 -3.10 -24.79
C ILE A 191 1.23 -3.72 -26.14
N THR A 192 2.30 -4.03 -26.87
CA THR A 192 2.24 -4.65 -28.19
C THR A 192 2.42 -6.16 -28.06
N VAL A 193 1.39 -6.90 -28.49
CA VAL A 193 1.36 -8.38 -28.46
C VAL A 193 1.30 -8.91 -29.89
N HIS A 194 2.14 -9.89 -30.21
CA HIS A 194 2.12 -10.60 -31.48
C HIS A 194 2.10 -12.10 -31.24
N SER A 195 1.15 -12.82 -31.82
CA SER A 195 1.00 -14.28 -31.70
C SER A 195 1.02 -14.75 -30.22
N GLY A 196 0.29 -14.03 -29.32
CA GLY A 196 0.20 -14.38 -27.91
C GLY A 196 1.43 -14.03 -27.06
N ARG A 197 2.39 -13.29 -27.61
CA ARG A 197 3.64 -12.91 -26.92
C ARG A 197 3.86 -11.41 -26.94
N VAL A 198 4.33 -10.84 -25.83
CA VAL A 198 4.78 -9.45 -25.76
C VAL A 198 5.97 -9.24 -26.69
N ILE A 199 5.93 -8.15 -27.46
CA ILE A 199 7.07 -7.70 -28.28
C ILE A 199 7.54 -6.30 -27.92
N GLY A 200 6.82 -5.57 -27.09
CA GLY A 200 7.21 -4.24 -26.62
C GLY A 200 6.05 -3.39 -26.15
N VAL A 201 6.33 -2.11 -26.01
CA VAL A 201 5.35 -1.08 -25.62
C VAL A 201 5.41 0.09 -26.61
N LYS A 202 4.25 0.55 -27.02
CA LYS A 202 4.09 1.76 -27.83
C LYS A 202 3.74 2.95 -26.94
N THR A 203 4.42 4.05 -27.19
CA THR A 203 4.17 5.37 -26.58
C THR A 203 3.92 6.39 -27.69
N PRO A 204 3.50 7.63 -27.40
CA PRO A 204 3.44 8.68 -28.41
C PRO A 204 4.78 9.03 -29.08
N ALA A 205 5.92 8.74 -28.44
CA ALA A 205 7.26 8.94 -29.00
C ALA A 205 7.75 7.80 -29.91
N GLY A 206 7.04 6.68 -29.96
CA GLY A 206 7.43 5.51 -30.73
C GLY A 206 7.34 4.20 -29.95
N GLU A 207 7.99 3.18 -30.46
CA GLU A 207 7.98 1.84 -29.85
C GLU A 207 9.27 1.57 -29.07
N ILE A 208 9.14 0.85 -27.94
CA ILE A 208 10.25 0.28 -27.19
C ILE A 208 10.11 -1.23 -27.29
N ALA A 209 11.03 -1.88 -27.98
CA ALA A 209 11.02 -3.33 -28.12
C ALA A 209 11.44 -4.01 -26.80
N ALA A 210 10.66 -4.99 -26.35
CA ALA A 210 11.00 -5.77 -25.15
C ALA A 210 10.24 -7.11 -25.15
N PRO A 211 10.87 -8.21 -24.74
CA PRO A 211 10.19 -9.50 -24.59
C PRO A 211 9.35 -9.62 -23.31
N ASN A 212 9.56 -8.75 -22.32
CA ASN A 212 8.89 -8.81 -21.04
C ASN A 212 8.37 -7.44 -20.62
N VAL A 213 7.12 -7.41 -20.12
CA VAL A 213 6.46 -6.22 -19.58
C VAL A 213 5.84 -6.54 -18.23
N ILE A 214 6.10 -5.69 -17.22
CA ILE A 214 5.50 -5.75 -15.89
C ILE A 214 4.50 -4.59 -15.76
N ILE A 215 3.23 -4.90 -15.53
CA ILE A 215 2.21 -3.93 -15.17
C ILE A 215 2.28 -3.67 -13.66
N ALA A 216 2.70 -2.46 -13.26
CA ALA A 216 2.77 -1.99 -11.88
C ALA A 216 2.09 -0.63 -11.71
N SER A 217 1.08 -0.34 -12.56
CA SER A 217 0.48 0.99 -12.74
C SER A 217 -0.71 1.28 -11.82
N GLY A 218 -0.80 0.58 -10.68
CA GLY A 218 -1.79 0.84 -9.63
C GLY A 218 -3.21 0.88 -10.18
N ALA A 219 -3.93 1.98 -9.98
CA ALA A 219 -5.31 2.13 -10.45
C ALA A 219 -5.47 2.06 -11.98
N ASN A 220 -4.43 2.38 -12.75
CA ASN A 220 -4.46 2.29 -14.20
C ASN A 220 -4.14 0.88 -14.74
N ALA A 221 -3.85 -0.10 -13.87
CA ALA A 221 -3.38 -1.42 -14.29
C ALA A 221 -4.37 -2.14 -15.21
N ARG A 222 -5.67 -2.07 -14.91
CA ARG A 222 -6.72 -2.66 -15.73
C ARG A 222 -6.76 -2.05 -17.14
N LYS A 223 -6.67 -0.71 -17.23
CA LYS A 223 -6.62 0.00 -18.50
C LYS A 223 -5.37 -0.37 -19.33
N VAL A 224 -4.22 -0.50 -18.66
CA VAL A 224 -2.99 -0.93 -19.32
C VAL A 224 -3.10 -2.40 -19.78
N GLY A 225 -3.64 -3.31 -18.97
CA GLY A 225 -3.88 -4.70 -19.33
C GLY A 225 -4.74 -4.86 -20.59
N ARG A 226 -5.80 -4.06 -20.71
CA ARG A 226 -6.69 -4.06 -21.90
C ARG A 226 -5.94 -3.75 -23.20
N THR A 227 -4.85 -3.01 -23.16
CA THR A 227 -4.04 -2.75 -24.36
C THR A 227 -3.33 -4.00 -24.87
N ALA A 228 -3.11 -4.99 -24.01
CA ALA A 228 -2.60 -6.32 -24.33
C ALA A 228 -3.72 -7.35 -24.60
N GLY A 229 -4.99 -6.91 -24.62
CA GLY A 229 -6.14 -7.81 -24.76
C GLY A 229 -6.50 -8.57 -23.47
N VAL A 230 -6.00 -8.14 -22.29
CA VAL A 230 -6.21 -8.80 -21.01
C VAL A 230 -7.07 -7.94 -20.09
N GLU A 231 -8.10 -8.55 -19.51
CA GLU A 231 -8.86 -7.93 -18.43
C GLU A 231 -8.30 -8.41 -17.07
N LEU A 232 -7.62 -7.51 -16.36
CA LEU A 232 -7.13 -7.83 -15.02
C LEU A 232 -8.29 -7.80 -14.02
N PRO A 233 -8.40 -8.77 -13.10
CA PRO A 233 -9.51 -8.86 -12.15
C PRO A 233 -9.32 -7.88 -10.99
N LEU A 234 -9.55 -6.60 -11.26
CA LEU A 234 -9.29 -5.50 -10.32
C LEU A 234 -10.51 -4.60 -10.15
N VAL A 235 -10.66 -4.08 -8.94
CA VAL A 235 -11.58 -2.98 -8.62
C VAL A 235 -10.86 -1.89 -7.84
N MET A 236 -11.32 -0.64 -7.99
CA MET A 236 -10.73 0.55 -7.36
C MET A 236 -11.68 1.07 -6.29
N ARG A 237 -11.20 1.13 -5.04
CA ARG A 237 -11.95 1.69 -3.91
C ARG A 237 -11.31 3.02 -3.49
N PRO A 238 -11.98 4.18 -3.72
CA PRO A 238 -11.49 5.45 -3.21
C PRO A 238 -11.37 5.41 -1.69
N ARG A 239 -10.22 5.84 -1.18
CA ARG A 239 -9.94 5.97 0.26
C ARG A 239 -9.42 7.36 0.56
N GLN A 240 -9.80 7.89 1.72
CA GLN A 240 -9.55 9.26 2.11
C GLN A 240 -8.79 9.32 3.42
N SER A 241 -7.93 10.33 3.55
CA SER A 241 -7.25 10.68 4.79
C SER A 241 -7.16 12.19 4.95
N VAL A 242 -6.83 12.65 6.13
CA VAL A 242 -6.69 14.06 6.43
C VAL A 242 -5.35 14.28 7.13
N THR A 243 -4.57 15.23 6.62
CA THR A 243 -3.42 15.76 7.34
C THR A 243 -3.82 17.10 7.95
N THR A 244 -3.52 17.30 9.23
CA THR A 244 -3.72 18.58 9.93
C THR A 244 -2.39 19.20 10.32
N GLY A 245 -2.33 20.53 10.28
CA GLY A 245 -1.14 21.27 10.69
C GLY A 245 -0.91 21.33 12.20
N GLN A 246 -1.93 20.96 13.00
CA GLN A 246 -1.85 21.02 14.47
C GLN A 246 -2.62 19.84 15.07
N ARG A 247 -2.14 19.40 16.25
CA ARG A 247 -2.79 18.41 17.11
C ARG A 247 -2.79 18.90 18.56
N HIS A 248 -3.43 18.13 19.44
CA HIS A 248 -3.36 18.43 20.87
C HIS A 248 -1.93 18.26 21.39
N PRO A 249 -1.41 19.17 22.23
CA PRO A 249 -0.03 19.09 22.74
C PRO A 249 0.29 17.81 23.51
N GLU A 250 -0.68 17.19 24.18
CA GLU A 250 -0.52 15.96 24.93
C GLU A 250 -0.38 14.70 24.04
N PHE A 251 -0.76 14.79 22.76
CA PHE A 251 -0.48 13.72 21.82
C PHE A 251 0.96 13.86 21.32
N PRO A 252 1.91 13.07 21.84
CA PRO A 252 3.33 13.33 21.63
C PRO A 252 3.82 12.90 20.26
N ASP A 253 4.98 13.42 19.83
CA ASP A 253 5.62 13.09 18.55
C ASP A 253 6.07 11.63 18.44
N ASP A 254 6.31 11.00 19.57
CA ASP A 254 6.74 9.60 19.67
C ASP A 254 5.57 8.63 19.93
N ALA A 255 4.34 9.12 19.92
CA ALA A 255 3.18 8.25 20.02
C ALA A 255 3.16 7.21 18.88
N PRO A 256 2.68 5.98 19.16
CA PRO A 256 2.45 5.01 18.12
C PRO A 256 1.31 5.44 17.20
N MET A 257 1.22 4.81 16.05
CA MET A 257 0.00 4.80 15.27
C MET A 257 -1.11 4.14 16.09
N ILE A 258 -2.27 4.77 16.21
CA ILE A 258 -3.42 4.18 16.91
C ILE A 258 -4.57 3.92 15.95
N ILE A 259 -5.30 2.83 16.18
CA ILE A 259 -6.50 2.45 15.45
C ILE A 259 -7.56 1.92 16.41
N GLY A 260 -8.80 2.33 16.18
CA GLY A 260 -9.97 1.87 16.93
C GLY A 260 -10.70 0.71 16.26
N SER A 261 -11.77 0.28 16.93
CA SER A 261 -12.72 -0.67 16.35
C SER A 261 -13.53 -0.04 15.23
N ALA A 262 -14.21 -0.90 14.45
CA ALA A 262 -15.08 -0.47 13.36
C ALA A 262 -15.90 0.79 13.71
N PRO A 263 -15.89 1.79 12.83
CA PRO A 263 -15.38 1.87 11.45
C PRO A 263 -13.88 2.17 11.32
N HIS A 264 -13.05 1.78 12.27
CA HIS A 264 -11.59 1.85 12.31
C HIS A 264 -11.00 3.26 12.13
N PRO A 265 -11.40 4.26 12.96
CA PRO A 265 -10.71 5.54 12.97
C PRO A 265 -9.28 5.33 13.45
N HIS A 266 -8.36 6.05 12.81
CA HIS A 266 -6.94 5.90 13.05
C HIS A 266 -6.22 7.23 12.94
N VAL A 267 -5.11 7.38 13.68
CA VAL A 267 -4.31 8.60 13.71
C VAL A 267 -2.88 8.32 14.11
N ARG A 268 -1.94 9.10 13.56
CA ARG A 268 -0.57 9.20 14.01
C ARG A 268 -0.07 10.64 14.02
N PRO A 269 1.00 10.94 14.77
CA PRO A 269 1.68 12.23 14.68
C PRO A 269 2.26 12.46 13.29
N GLU A 270 2.26 13.71 12.84
CA GLU A 270 2.81 14.12 11.54
C GLU A 270 3.50 15.47 11.66
N ALA A 271 4.65 15.64 10.98
CA ALA A 271 5.37 16.87 10.78
C ALA A 271 5.51 17.76 12.04
N GLY A 272 5.95 17.18 13.16
CA GLY A 272 6.21 17.87 14.42
C GLY A 272 4.94 18.31 15.16
N THR A 273 4.10 19.14 14.57
CA THR A 273 2.91 19.72 15.23
C THR A 273 1.59 19.16 14.74
N GLY A 274 1.58 18.47 13.61
CA GLY A 274 0.39 17.95 12.97
C GLY A 274 0.06 16.52 13.31
N ALA A 275 -1.01 16.03 12.68
CA ALA A 275 -1.38 14.61 12.67
C ALA A 275 -1.89 14.23 11.28
N ILE A 276 -1.80 12.95 10.95
CA ILE A 276 -2.54 12.37 9.83
C ILE A 276 -3.52 11.36 10.37
N PHE A 277 -4.76 11.44 9.92
CA PHE A 277 -5.84 10.61 10.43
C PHE A 277 -6.85 10.25 9.34
N GLY A 278 -7.63 9.24 9.61
CA GLY A 278 -8.67 8.75 8.73
C GLY A 278 -9.58 7.73 9.40
N TRP A 279 -10.34 7.02 8.60
CA TRP A 279 -11.19 5.90 9.01
C TRP A 279 -11.50 5.05 7.79
N GLU A 280 -11.95 3.81 7.99
CA GLU A 280 -12.41 2.91 6.94
C GLU A 280 -13.76 3.41 6.39
N TYR A 281 -13.68 4.46 5.58
CA TYR A 281 -14.84 5.11 5.00
C TYR A 281 -15.47 4.21 3.93
N ALA A 282 -16.68 3.75 4.18
CA ALA A 282 -17.46 3.01 3.20
C ALA A 282 -17.85 3.95 2.04
N TRP A 283 -16.96 4.12 1.09
CA TRP A 283 -17.21 4.90 -0.12
C TRP A 283 -18.37 4.26 -0.91
N ASN A 284 -19.14 5.10 -1.58
CA ASN A 284 -20.27 4.62 -2.36
C ASN A 284 -20.19 5.19 -3.78
N ASN A 285 -20.18 4.31 -4.79
CA ASN A 285 -20.09 4.69 -6.21
C ASN A 285 -21.26 5.56 -6.71
N LYS A 286 -22.33 5.70 -5.93
CA LYS A 286 -23.44 6.62 -6.20
C LYS A 286 -22.96 8.06 -6.43
N ARG A 287 -21.91 8.48 -5.72
CA ARG A 287 -21.32 9.82 -5.91
C ARG A 287 -20.72 9.95 -7.32
N ALA A 288 -19.95 8.96 -7.76
CA ALA A 288 -19.39 8.95 -9.12
C ALA A 288 -20.50 8.98 -10.19
N ARG A 289 -21.54 8.14 -10.00
CA ARG A 289 -22.70 8.11 -10.88
C ARG A 289 -23.43 9.45 -10.94
N ASN A 290 -23.62 10.12 -9.80
CA ASN A 290 -24.25 11.45 -9.74
C ASN A 290 -23.39 12.53 -10.42
N LEU A 291 -22.09 12.32 -10.56
CA LEU A 291 -21.17 13.18 -11.31
C LEU A 291 -21.12 12.82 -12.80
N GLY A 292 -21.95 11.88 -13.27
CA GLY A 292 -22.05 11.48 -14.66
C GLY A 292 -21.00 10.45 -15.11
N HIS A 293 -20.29 9.81 -14.16
CA HIS A 293 -19.34 8.75 -14.51
C HIS A 293 -20.05 7.41 -14.65
N ASP A 294 -19.65 6.64 -15.66
CA ASP A 294 -20.04 5.23 -15.77
C ASP A 294 -19.27 4.41 -14.74
N VAL A 295 -20.00 3.71 -13.90
CA VAL A 295 -19.41 2.83 -12.88
C VAL A 295 -19.48 1.35 -13.27
N GLY A 296 -20.08 1.03 -14.42
CA GLY A 296 -20.27 -0.34 -14.90
C GLY A 296 -20.93 -1.24 -13.87
N ASP A 297 -20.51 -2.51 -13.83
CA ASP A 297 -20.95 -3.54 -12.88
C ASP A 297 -20.12 -3.57 -11.58
N ALA A 298 -19.44 -2.46 -11.25
CA ALA A 298 -18.65 -2.40 -10.03
C ALA A 298 -19.51 -2.62 -8.77
N PRO A 299 -18.97 -3.26 -7.73
CA PRO A 299 -19.58 -3.27 -6.41
C PRO A 299 -19.97 -1.86 -5.95
N ALA A 300 -20.96 -1.75 -5.07
CA ALA A 300 -21.49 -0.44 -4.63
C ALA A 300 -20.41 0.47 -4.00
N ASP A 301 -19.34 -0.09 -3.47
CA ASP A 301 -18.21 0.59 -2.82
C ASP A 301 -16.98 0.75 -3.71
N ALA A 302 -17.07 0.40 -5.00
CA ALA A 302 -15.93 0.36 -5.91
C ALA A 302 -16.23 0.98 -7.29
N LEU A 303 -15.18 1.09 -8.09
CA LEU A 303 -15.19 1.42 -9.52
C LEU A 303 -14.46 0.34 -10.29
N ILE A 304 -14.87 0.12 -11.54
CA ILE A 304 -14.18 -0.76 -12.48
C ILE A 304 -12.94 -0.05 -13.06
N ASP A 305 -13.10 1.20 -13.44
CA ASP A 305 -12.03 2.04 -13.98
C ASP A 305 -11.81 3.27 -13.10
N PRO A 306 -10.57 3.76 -13.01
CA PRO A 306 -10.27 4.94 -12.21
C PRO A 306 -10.86 6.20 -12.83
N ILE A 307 -11.32 7.11 -11.98
CA ILE A 307 -11.77 8.45 -12.34
C ILE A 307 -10.66 9.44 -11.94
N PHE A 308 -10.24 10.26 -12.88
CA PHE A 308 -9.30 11.35 -12.63
C PHE A 308 -9.84 12.67 -13.19
N PRO A 309 -9.61 13.81 -12.51
CA PRO A 309 -8.98 13.94 -11.21
C PRO A 309 -9.82 13.36 -10.08
N LEU A 310 -9.18 12.93 -8.97
CA LEU A 310 -9.85 12.34 -7.81
C LEU A 310 -10.63 13.35 -6.95
N ALA A 311 -10.27 14.63 -7.01
CA ALA A 311 -10.82 15.67 -6.13
C ALA A 311 -12.36 15.71 -6.08
N PRO A 312 -13.12 15.55 -7.18
CA PRO A 312 -14.58 15.52 -7.13
C PRO A 312 -15.18 14.34 -6.34
N LEU A 313 -14.41 13.27 -6.14
CA LEU A 313 -14.85 12.09 -5.39
C LEU A 313 -14.70 12.26 -3.88
N LYS A 314 -13.99 13.28 -3.40
CA LYS A 314 -13.86 13.56 -1.96
C LYS A 314 -15.22 13.84 -1.34
N ASP A 315 -15.50 13.22 -0.18
CA ASP A 315 -16.65 13.62 0.64
C ASP A 315 -16.25 14.82 1.51
N PRO A 316 -16.86 15.99 1.34
CA PRO A 316 -16.51 17.18 2.10
C PRO A 316 -16.75 17.04 3.60
N ARG A 317 -17.58 16.08 4.03
CA ARG A 317 -17.87 15.80 5.45
C ARG A 317 -16.80 14.90 6.08
N PHE A 318 -15.98 14.21 5.28
CA PHE A 318 -15.04 13.21 5.76
C PHE A 318 -14.11 13.76 6.87
N PRO A 319 -13.47 14.95 6.75
CA PRO A 319 -12.60 15.46 7.81
C PRO A 319 -13.31 15.59 9.17
N SER A 320 -14.50 16.17 9.17
CA SER A 320 -15.28 16.36 10.40
C SER A 320 -15.76 15.05 11.01
N MET A 321 -16.18 14.10 10.15
CA MET A 321 -16.63 12.78 10.61
C MET A 321 -15.47 11.96 11.17
N ALA A 322 -14.31 11.99 10.53
CA ALA A 322 -13.11 11.30 11.03
C ALA A 322 -12.66 11.88 12.37
N ALA A 323 -12.61 13.22 12.51
CA ALA A 323 -12.29 13.86 13.77
C ALA A 323 -13.29 13.53 14.88
N LEU A 324 -14.61 13.46 14.57
CA LEU A 324 -15.64 13.06 15.51
C LEU A 324 -15.45 11.61 15.99
N LEU A 325 -15.09 10.70 15.09
CA LEU A 325 -14.81 9.30 15.44
C LEU A 325 -13.58 9.16 16.34
N LEU A 326 -12.51 9.93 16.04
CA LEU A 326 -11.33 9.99 16.92
C LEU A 326 -11.70 10.47 18.31
N ALA A 327 -12.40 11.60 18.41
CA ALA A 327 -12.88 12.16 19.68
C ALA A 327 -13.74 11.16 20.46
N ARG A 328 -14.63 10.47 19.76
CA ARG A 328 -15.54 9.50 20.38
C ARG A 328 -14.81 8.26 20.94
N GLN A 329 -13.79 7.77 20.23
CA GLN A 329 -13.10 6.55 20.63
C GLN A 329 -11.91 6.82 21.55
N PHE A 330 -11.12 7.84 21.26
CA PHE A 330 -9.83 8.08 21.90
C PHE A 330 -9.81 9.33 22.80
N GLY A 331 -10.79 10.22 22.71
CA GLY A 331 -10.85 11.44 23.51
C GLY A 331 -11.23 11.18 24.95
N HIS A 332 -10.79 12.07 25.85
CA HIS A 332 -11.20 12.11 27.26
C HIS A 332 -12.64 12.60 27.40
N ALA A 333 -13.27 12.26 28.54
CA ALA A 333 -14.65 12.63 28.81
C ALA A 333 -14.84 14.15 28.96
N ASP A 334 -13.83 14.90 29.35
CA ASP A 334 -13.79 16.36 29.46
C ASP A 334 -13.66 17.09 28.12
N GLY A 335 -13.47 16.35 27.01
CA GLY A 335 -13.34 16.91 25.67
C GLY A 335 -11.91 17.29 25.28
N GLU A 336 -10.93 16.95 26.08
CA GLU A 336 -9.51 17.15 25.75
C GLU A 336 -8.94 16.03 24.86
N GLY A 337 -7.68 16.14 24.48
CA GLY A 337 -7.02 15.19 23.61
C GLY A 337 -7.58 15.19 22.20
N PHE A 338 -8.09 14.05 21.71
CA PHE A 338 -8.60 13.91 20.35
C PHE A 338 -9.90 14.64 20.05
N ALA A 339 -10.58 15.18 21.07
CA ALA A 339 -11.73 16.06 20.90
C ALA A 339 -11.34 17.53 20.65
N HIS A 340 -10.06 17.88 20.80
CA HIS A 340 -9.58 19.24 20.72
C HIS A 340 -9.72 19.81 19.29
N PRO A 341 -10.19 21.08 19.13
CA PRO A 341 -10.43 21.69 17.81
C PRO A 341 -9.16 21.88 16.95
N ASN A 342 -7.96 21.71 17.50
CA ASN A 342 -6.71 21.76 16.73
C ASN A 342 -6.68 20.77 15.58
N TYR A 343 -7.30 19.60 15.72
CA TYR A 343 -7.39 18.59 14.65
C TYR A 343 -8.16 19.07 13.42
N MET A 344 -8.82 20.21 13.50
CA MET A 344 -9.54 20.81 12.37
C MET A 344 -8.80 22.03 11.79
N ARG A 345 -7.52 22.26 12.18
CA ARG A 345 -6.73 23.40 11.70
C ARG A 345 -5.70 22.98 10.67
N GLY A 346 -5.59 23.76 9.58
CA GLY A 346 -4.60 23.52 8.52
C GLY A 346 -4.82 22.19 7.80
N LEU A 347 -6.07 21.88 7.50
CA LEU A 347 -6.46 20.60 6.91
C LEU A 347 -5.99 20.46 5.46
N HIS A 348 -5.39 19.33 5.15
CA HIS A 348 -5.20 18.84 3.79
C HIS A 348 -5.94 17.50 3.63
N HIS A 349 -6.97 17.49 2.79
CA HIS A 349 -7.82 16.34 2.55
C HIS A 349 -7.27 15.54 1.37
N ASN A 350 -6.73 14.37 1.65
CA ASN A 350 -6.15 13.45 0.67
C ASN A 350 -7.19 12.45 0.16
N ILE A 351 -6.94 11.92 -1.03
CA ILE A 351 -7.69 10.80 -1.61
C ILE A 351 -6.78 9.98 -2.52
N GLY A 352 -6.88 8.67 -2.45
CA GLY A 352 -6.20 7.71 -3.31
C GLY A 352 -7.09 6.51 -3.59
N TYR A 353 -6.60 5.59 -4.40
CA TYR A 353 -7.28 4.31 -4.65
C TYR A 353 -6.62 3.18 -3.86
N TYR A 354 -7.42 2.39 -3.15
CA TYR A 354 -7.10 1.00 -2.89
C TYR A 354 -7.47 0.20 -4.14
N VAL A 355 -6.53 -0.56 -4.66
CA VAL A 355 -6.75 -1.45 -5.80
C VAL A 355 -6.78 -2.86 -5.26
N SER A 356 -7.94 -3.50 -5.33
CA SER A 356 -8.16 -4.86 -4.83
C SER A 356 -8.37 -5.81 -6.00
N ARG A 357 -8.16 -7.10 -5.77
CA ARG A 357 -8.64 -8.13 -6.69
C ARG A 357 -10.16 -8.12 -6.70
N ASP A 358 -10.74 -8.22 -7.89
CA ASP A 358 -12.15 -8.51 -8.07
C ASP A 358 -12.35 -10.03 -8.08
N HIS A 359 -13.36 -10.51 -7.32
CA HIS A 359 -13.71 -11.94 -7.25
C HIS A 359 -12.55 -12.89 -6.91
N THR A 360 -11.55 -12.44 -6.19
CA THR A 360 -10.52 -13.34 -5.70
C THR A 360 -11.11 -14.26 -4.65
N VAL A 361 -11.05 -15.56 -4.90
CA VAL A 361 -11.53 -16.55 -3.95
C VAL A 361 -10.44 -16.77 -2.90
N ALA A 362 -10.63 -16.22 -1.72
CA ALA A 362 -10.00 -16.68 -0.49
C ALA A 362 -11.02 -17.51 0.28
N ILE A 363 -10.56 -18.44 1.10
CA ILE A 363 -11.42 -19.35 1.85
C ILE A 363 -11.12 -19.16 3.34
N ARG A 364 -12.17 -18.89 4.13
CA ARG A 364 -12.08 -18.88 5.59
C ARG A 364 -11.88 -20.29 6.15
N PRO A 365 -11.44 -20.41 7.41
CA PRO A 365 -11.29 -21.72 8.06
C PRO A 365 -12.57 -22.58 8.07
N ASP A 366 -13.75 -21.97 8.00
CA ASP A 366 -15.04 -22.64 7.91
C ASP A 366 -15.42 -23.06 6.48
N GLY A 367 -14.55 -22.81 5.49
CA GLY A 367 -14.76 -23.14 4.09
C GLY A 367 -15.54 -22.08 3.30
N THR A 368 -15.96 -20.96 3.90
CA THR A 368 -16.68 -19.91 3.18
C THR A 368 -15.73 -19.03 2.37
N PRO A 369 -16.05 -18.74 1.09
CA PRO A 369 -15.26 -17.83 0.29
C PRO A 369 -15.46 -16.38 0.75
N TYR A 370 -14.41 -15.57 0.60
CA TYR A 370 -14.47 -14.13 0.82
C TYR A 370 -13.49 -13.38 -0.07
N GLU A 371 -13.60 -12.05 -0.13
CA GLU A 371 -12.69 -11.19 -0.87
C GLU A 371 -11.33 -11.12 -0.17
N SER A 372 -10.26 -11.45 -0.90
CA SER A 372 -8.90 -11.42 -0.37
C SER A 372 -8.24 -10.06 -0.56
N GLU A 373 -7.52 -9.60 0.46
CA GLU A 373 -6.66 -8.41 0.40
C GLU A 373 -5.26 -8.69 -0.16
N ARG A 374 -4.99 -9.92 -0.61
CA ARG A 374 -3.69 -10.29 -1.18
C ARG A 374 -3.44 -9.62 -2.53
N ALA A 375 -2.23 -9.13 -2.73
CA ALA A 375 -1.79 -8.61 -4.03
C ALA A 375 -1.84 -9.70 -5.13
N LEU A 376 -1.86 -9.28 -6.38
CA LEU A 376 -1.67 -10.13 -7.56
C LEU A 376 -0.28 -9.86 -8.12
N ILE A 377 0.61 -10.86 -7.98
CA ILE A 377 2.01 -10.75 -8.39
C ILE A 377 2.40 -12.02 -9.15
N ASP A 378 2.18 -12.01 -10.47
CA ASP A 378 2.41 -13.22 -11.29
C ASP A 378 2.54 -12.91 -12.79
N ALA A 379 2.87 -13.94 -13.56
CA ALA A 379 2.67 -13.95 -15.01
C ALA A 379 1.17 -13.85 -15.33
N VAL A 380 0.83 -13.06 -16.34
CA VAL A 380 -0.57 -12.88 -16.78
C VAL A 380 -0.95 -14.03 -17.72
N PRO A 381 -1.97 -14.84 -17.41
CA PRO A 381 -2.37 -15.94 -18.24
C PRO A 381 -2.73 -15.54 -19.68
N GLY A 382 -2.32 -16.34 -20.64
CA GLY A 382 -2.68 -16.18 -22.06
C GLY A 382 -1.79 -15.20 -22.84
N VAL A 383 -0.83 -14.51 -22.21
CA VAL A 383 0.11 -13.63 -22.89
C VAL A 383 1.53 -13.87 -22.39
N ASP A 384 2.34 -14.54 -23.17
CA ASP A 384 3.75 -14.78 -22.84
C ASP A 384 4.52 -13.46 -22.70
N GLY A 385 5.36 -13.37 -21.65
CA GLY A 385 6.16 -12.17 -21.37
C GLY A 385 5.38 -11.02 -20.71
N LEU A 386 4.09 -11.22 -20.37
CA LEU A 386 3.32 -10.25 -19.62
C LEU A 386 3.22 -10.66 -18.14
N TYR A 387 3.51 -9.72 -17.26
CA TYR A 387 3.48 -9.89 -15.80
C TYR A 387 2.71 -8.76 -15.14
N ALA A 388 2.19 -8.99 -13.93
CA ALA A 388 1.49 -7.99 -13.13
C ALA A 388 1.99 -7.99 -11.68
N SER A 389 2.18 -6.81 -11.10
CA SER A 389 2.39 -6.59 -9.66
C SER A 389 1.40 -5.50 -9.23
N VAL A 390 0.19 -5.92 -8.86
CA VAL A 390 -0.98 -5.05 -8.69
C VAL A 390 -1.84 -5.51 -7.49
N ALA A 391 -2.93 -4.84 -7.24
CA ALA A 391 -3.89 -5.18 -6.17
C ALA A 391 -3.26 -5.17 -4.76
N HIS A 392 -2.36 -4.23 -4.50
CA HIS A 392 -1.70 -4.10 -3.20
C HIS A 392 -2.59 -3.47 -2.12
N VAL A 393 -3.85 -3.20 -2.41
CA VAL A 393 -4.87 -2.62 -1.51
C VAL A 393 -4.33 -1.37 -0.80
N GLY A 394 -4.35 -1.33 0.53
CA GLY A 394 -3.72 -0.30 1.36
C GLY A 394 -2.27 -0.59 1.77
N HIS A 395 -1.70 -1.70 1.31
CA HIS A 395 -0.43 -2.25 1.82
C HIS A 395 0.76 -2.03 0.88
N GLY A 396 0.57 -1.38 -0.26
CA GLY A 396 1.56 -1.29 -1.34
C GLY A 396 2.94 -0.77 -0.94
N VAL A 397 3.02 0.13 0.04
CA VAL A 397 4.30 0.62 0.57
C VAL A 397 5.00 -0.48 1.36
N MET A 398 4.31 -1.05 2.36
CA MET A 398 4.89 -2.05 3.26
C MET A 398 5.09 -3.44 2.64
N THR A 399 4.47 -3.73 1.51
CA THR A 399 4.70 -5.00 0.77
C THR A 399 5.73 -4.87 -0.35
N SER A 400 6.09 -3.64 -0.73
CA SER A 400 6.87 -3.38 -1.96
C SER A 400 8.21 -4.13 -2.04
N PRO A 401 9.03 -4.28 -0.98
CA PRO A 401 10.27 -5.02 -1.08
C PRO A 401 10.05 -6.48 -1.50
N ALA A 402 9.19 -7.20 -0.80
CA ALA A 402 8.87 -8.58 -1.14
C ALA A 402 8.14 -8.70 -2.49
N ALA A 403 7.22 -7.78 -2.80
CA ALA A 403 6.54 -7.75 -4.10
C ALA A 403 7.53 -7.58 -5.25
N GLY A 404 8.54 -6.72 -5.07
CA GLY A 404 9.64 -6.56 -6.03
C GLY A 404 10.42 -7.87 -6.22
N GLU A 405 10.77 -8.56 -5.14
CA GLU A 405 11.49 -9.84 -5.21
C GLU A 405 10.65 -10.96 -5.85
N ILE A 406 9.34 -11.02 -5.55
CA ILE A 406 8.43 -11.98 -6.17
C ILE A 406 8.35 -11.76 -7.68
N ILE A 407 8.08 -10.53 -8.12
CA ILE A 407 7.94 -10.25 -9.56
C ILE A 407 9.27 -10.40 -10.30
N ALA A 408 10.39 -10.07 -9.68
CA ALA A 408 11.71 -10.31 -10.25
C ALA A 408 11.97 -11.81 -10.44
N SER A 409 11.65 -12.64 -9.44
CA SER A 409 11.76 -14.11 -9.57
C SER A 409 10.92 -14.63 -10.73
N LYS A 410 9.68 -14.17 -10.88
CA LYS A 410 8.76 -14.57 -11.96
C LYS A 410 9.29 -14.19 -13.33
N VAL A 411 9.68 -12.93 -13.54
CA VAL A 411 10.14 -12.45 -14.86
C VAL A 411 11.49 -13.01 -15.29
N LEU A 412 12.36 -13.33 -14.31
CA LEU A 412 13.69 -13.90 -14.55
C LEU A 412 13.68 -15.44 -14.58
N GLY A 413 12.54 -16.09 -14.31
CA GLY A 413 12.44 -17.54 -14.22
C GLY A 413 13.20 -18.14 -13.04
N LEU A 414 13.35 -17.40 -11.95
CA LEU A 414 14.04 -17.84 -10.73
C LEU A 414 13.04 -18.42 -9.71
N PRO A 415 13.49 -19.28 -8.78
CA PRO A 415 12.68 -19.71 -7.66
C PRO A 415 12.22 -18.52 -6.82
N LEU A 416 11.03 -18.63 -6.22
CA LEU A 416 10.55 -17.66 -5.22
C LEU A 416 11.48 -17.67 -4.00
N THR A 417 11.72 -16.49 -3.43
CA THR A 417 12.57 -16.34 -2.22
C THR A 417 11.95 -17.00 -0.98
N ASP A 418 10.64 -17.17 -0.98
CA ASP A 418 9.89 -17.94 0.04
C ASP A 418 8.74 -18.68 -0.67
N PRO A 419 8.55 -20.00 -0.40
CA PRO A 419 7.50 -20.79 -1.06
C PRO A 419 6.07 -20.28 -0.77
N ASP A 420 5.83 -19.66 0.40
CA ASP A 420 4.52 -19.11 0.75
C ASP A 420 4.13 -17.92 -0.15
N PHE A 421 5.08 -17.30 -0.84
CA PHE A 421 4.80 -16.24 -1.81
C PHE A 421 4.08 -16.72 -3.06
N ALA A 422 3.95 -18.03 -3.27
CA ALA A 422 3.06 -18.60 -4.28
C ALA A 422 1.59 -18.18 -4.07
N ALA A 423 1.22 -17.83 -2.84
CA ALA A 423 -0.12 -17.33 -2.49
C ALA A 423 -0.51 -16.02 -3.20
N PHE A 424 0.44 -15.29 -3.77
CA PHE A 424 0.18 -14.06 -4.55
C PHE A 424 -0.03 -14.33 -6.04
N GLY A 425 -0.03 -15.59 -6.44
CA GLY A 425 -0.27 -16.02 -7.82
C GLY A 425 -1.68 -15.74 -8.32
N TYR A 426 -1.87 -15.91 -9.63
CA TYR A 426 -3.14 -15.64 -10.30
C TYR A 426 -4.26 -16.54 -9.80
N ASP A 427 -4.00 -17.85 -9.70
CA ASP A 427 -4.97 -18.87 -9.35
C ASP A 427 -4.76 -19.44 -7.93
N ALA A 428 -3.99 -18.74 -7.10
CA ALA A 428 -3.67 -19.23 -5.77
C ALA A 428 -4.90 -19.22 -4.86
N LEU A 429 -5.32 -20.41 -4.43
CA LEU A 429 -6.24 -20.58 -3.32
C LEU A 429 -5.45 -20.51 -2.01
N TYR A 430 -5.95 -19.75 -1.07
CA TYR A 430 -5.32 -19.62 0.23
C TYR A 430 -6.38 -19.50 1.33
N VAL A 431 -6.20 -20.27 2.40
CA VAL A 431 -7.06 -20.16 3.60
C VAL A 431 -6.58 -18.96 4.40
N GLU A 432 -7.42 -17.95 4.49
CA GLU A 432 -7.17 -16.76 5.28
C GLU A 432 -8.02 -16.79 6.54
N TYR A 433 -7.47 -16.24 7.59
CA TYR A 433 -8.19 -16.07 8.83
C TYR A 433 -8.73 -14.65 8.91
N ASP A 434 -9.96 -14.50 9.41
CA ASP A 434 -10.49 -13.17 9.70
C ASP A 434 -9.55 -12.44 10.65
N GLU A 435 -9.16 -11.25 10.27
CA GLU A 435 -8.50 -10.35 11.19
C GLU A 435 -9.53 -9.78 12.17
N ALA A 436 -9.25 -9.91 13.46
CA ALA A 436 -10.13 -9.33 14.47
C ALA A 436 -10.15 -7.80 14.44
N VAL A 437 -9.24 -7.19 13.65
CA VAL A 437 -9.07 -5.74 13.57
C VAL A 437 -8.55 -5.35 12.18
N LEU A 438 -9.43 -5.27 11.25
CA LEU A 438 -9.43 -4.35 10.11
C LEU A 438 -10.85 -4.04 9.73
#